data_13a297fabf63301440b9ec9bc74bacf5
#
_entry.id   13a297fabf63301440b9ec9bc74bacf5
#
_cell.length_a   1.000
_cell.length_b   1.000
_cell.length_c   1.000
_cell.angle_alpha   90.00
_cell.angle_beta   90.00
_cell.angle_gamma   90.00
#
_symmetry.space_group_name_H-M   'P 1'
#
loop_
_entity.id
_entity.type
_entity.pdbx_description
1 polymer ?
#
loop_
_entity_poly.entity_id
_entity_poly.type
_entity_poly.pdbx_seq_one_letter_code
_entity_poly.pdbx_strand_id
1 'polypeptide(L)'
;MFKADDYRLRIKALEETLGEAKYALDIDNRIEQLKALKAEQEKPEVWQDLEKSAKIGREISSNESKIAAYEESRKALDDAGEGIDLIEESGEEDLVPELEKMMSTAEKDIEEMRIRALLRGKYDSSNALMSLHAGAGGTEACDWCQMLYRMYCRYAEKSGYKVTEID
;
A
#
# COMPACT_ATOMS: atom_id res chain seq x y z
N MET A 1 -15.22 28.44 4.29
CA MET A 1 -14.05 29.32 4.48
C MET A 1 -12.82 28.44 4.57
N PHE A 2 -11.97 28.50 3.59
CA PHE A 2 -10.72 27.74 3.52
C PHE A 2 -9.77 28.15 4.64
N LYS A 3 -9.16 27.16 5.30
CA LYS A 3 -8.19 27.37 6.38
C LYS A 3 -6.90 26.60 6.06
N ALA A 4 -5.97 27.26 5.40
CA ALA A 4 -4.70 26.71 4.97
C ALA A 4 -3.92 26.03 6.12
N ASP A 5 -3.94 26.63 7.31
CA ASP A 5 -3.22 26.11 8.48
C ASP A 5 -3.73 24.72 8.93
N ASP A 6 -5.05 24.47 8.84
CA ASP A 6 -5.63 23.17 9.19
C ASP A 6 -5.13 22.06 8.22
N TYR A 7 -5.02 22.39 6.93
CA TYR A 7 -4.49 21.47 5.91
C TYR A 7 -2.99 21.26 6.06
N ARG A 8 -2.21 22.30 6.32
CA ARG A 8 -0.76 22.19 6.57
C ARG A 8 -0.47 21.30 7.79
N LEU A 9 -1.29 21.41 8.84
CA LEU A 9 -1.17 20.57 10.02
C LEU A 9 -1.46 19.09 9.68
N ARG A 10 -2.47 18.82 8.85
CA ARG A 10 -2.78 17.45 8.35
C ARG A 10 -1.61 16.90 7.53
N ILE A 11 -1.06 17.67 6.60
CA ILE A 11 0.11 17.28 5.80
C ILE A 11 1.27 16.91 6.72
N LYS A 12 1.60 17.74 7.69
CA LYS A 12 2.70 17.48 8.62
C LYS A 12 2.52 16.17 9.39
N ALA A 13 1.31 15.87 9.85
CA ALA A 13 1.02 14.61 10.54
C ALA A 13 1.18 13.39 9.60
N LEU A 14 0.80 13.55 8.31
CA LEU A 14 0.99 12.52 7.30
C LEU A 14 2.46 12.32 6.93
N GLU A 15 3.23 13.39 6.85
CA GLU A 15 4.69 13.32 6.61
C GLU A 15 5.40 12.57 7.75
N GLU A 16 5.02 12.80 9.00
CA GLU A 16 5.55 12.06 10.16
C GLU A 16 5.22 10.56 10.03
N THR A 17 3.97 10.22 9.71
CA THR A 17 3.52 8.82 9.49
C THR A 17 4.25 8.17 8.31
N LEU A 18 4.42 8.90 7.20
CA LEU A 18 5.14 8.43 6.02
C LEU A 18 6.63 8.22 6.33
N GLY A 19 7.23 9.07 7.17
CA GLY A 19 8.60 8.91 7.66
C GLY A 19 8.78 7.64 8.49
N GLU A 20 7.83 7.34 9.38
CA GLU A 20 7.81 6.08 10.13
C GLU A 20 7.69 4.87 9.19
N ALA A 21 6.80 4.93 8.21
CA ALA A 21 6.62 3.88 7.21
C ALA A 21 7.88 3.69 6.36
N LYS A 22 8.55 4.77 5.96
CA LYS A 22 9.83 4.74 5.23
C LYS A 22 10.88 3.92 5.99
N TYR A 23 11.08 4.26 7.27
CA TYR A 23 12.02 3.57 8.13
C TYR A 23 11.59 2.12 8.35
N ALA A 24 10.32 1.92 8.59
CA ALA A 24 9.75 0.62 8.82
C ALA A 24 9.89 -0.30 7.60
N LEU A 25 9.68 0.16 6.40
CA LEU A 25 9.82 -0.59 5.15
C LEU A 25 11.27 -0.66 4.65
N ASP A 26 12.20 0.03 5.32
CA ASP A 26 13.63 0.09 4.95
C ASP A 26 13.84 0.54 3.50
N ILE A 27 13.14 1.62 3.11
CA ILE A 27 13.08 2.10 1.72
C ILE A 27 14.48 2.44 1.18
N ASP A 28 15.32 3.08 2.00
CA ASP A 28 16.66 3.50 1.56
C ASP A 28 17.54 2.28 1.19
N ASN A 29 17.53 1.23 2.02
CA ASN A 29 18.26 -0.01 1.72
C ASN A 29 17.65 -0.76 0.52
N ARG A 30 16.32 -0.70 0.33
CA ARG A 30 15.66 -1.28 -0.86
C ARG A 30 16.07 -0.61 -2.15
N ILE A 31 16.31 0.70 -2.13
CA ILE A 31 16.83 1.42 -3.30
C ILE A 31 18.24 0.93 -3.66
N GLU A 32 19.09 0.69 -2.66
CA GLU A 32 20.44 0.15 -2.90
C GLU A 32 20.38 -1.30 -3.38
N GLN A 33 19.54 -2.12 -2.75
CA GLN A 33 19.31 -3.51 -3.18
C GLN A 33 18.77 -3.58 -4.61
N LEU A 34 17.84 -2.70 -4.97
CA LEU A 34 17.29 -2.65 -6.32
C LEU A 34 18.36 -2.36 -7.37
N LYS A 35 19.28 -1.42 -7.08
CA LYS A 35 20.41 -1.13 -7.96
C LYS A 35 21.32 -2.35 -8.13
N ALA A 36 21.64 -3.04 -7.03
CA ALA A 36 22.46 -4.24 -7.04
C ALA A 36 21.78 -5.39 -7.82
N LEU A 37 20.49 -5.63 -7.60
CA LEU A 37 19.73 -6.66 -8.30
C LEU A 37 19.60 -6.40 -9.80
N LYS A 38 19.40 -5.15 -10.21
CA LYS A 38 19.37 -4.77 -11.63
C LYS A 38 20.74 -5.02 -12.28
N ALA A 39 21.84 -4.65 -11.62
CA ALA A 39 23.18 -4.94 -12.10
C ALA A 39 23.51 -6.45 -12.14
N GLU A 40 22.94 -7.24 -11.21
CA GLU A 40 23.07 -8.70 -11.25
C GLU A 40 22.25 -9.31 -12.39
N GLN A 41 21.04 -8.82 -12.64
CA GLN A 41 20.18 -9.27 -13.73
C GLN A 41 20.82 -9.11 -15.12
N GLU A 42 21.68 -8.12 -15.30
CA GLU A 42 22.40 -7.88 -16.58
C GLU A 42 23.50 -8.90 -16.86
N LYS A 43 23.89 -9.73 -15.89
CA LYS A 43 24.96 -10.70 -16.06
C LYS A 43 24.49 -11.88 -16.93
N PRO A 44 25.30 -12.30 -17.94
CA PRO A 44 24.94 -13.41 -18.83
C PRO A 44 24.65 -14.74 -18.12
N GLU A 45 25.29 -14.97 -16.96
CA GLU A 45 25.12 -16.18 -16.14
C GLU A 45 23.71 -16.28 -15.56
N VAL A 46 23.06 -15.15 -15.28
CA VAL A 46 21.69 -15.12 -14.74
C VAL A 46 20.67 -15.50 -15.81
N TRP A 47 20.92 -15.17 -17.06
CA TRP A 47 20.03 -15.53 -18.17
C TRP A 47 20.06 -17.02 -18.52
N GLN A 48 21.12 -17.73 -18.15
CA GLN A 48 21.25 -19.17 -18.36
C GLN A 48 20.53 -19.97 -17.26
N ASP A 49 20.24 -19.37 -16.10
CA ASP A 49 19.56 -19.99 -14.97
C ASP A 49 18.15 -19.39 -14.79
N LEU A 50 17.15 -20.11 -15.27
CA LEU A 50 15.76 -19.68 -15.24
C LEU A 50 15.22 -19.49 -13.80
N GLU A 51 15.66 -20.31 -12.84
CA GLU A 51 15.21 -20.20 -11.45
C GLU A 51 15.82 -18.94 -10.80
N LYS A 52 17.10 -18.71 -11.01
CA LYS A 52 17.81 -17.54 -10.52
C LYS A 52 17.24 -16.27 -11.14
N SER A 53 17.03 -16.25 -12.44
CA SER A 53 16.42 -15.13 -13.17
C SER A 53 15.02 -14.81 -12.65
N ALA A 54 14.18 -15.82 -12.46
CA ALA A 54 12.82 -15.65 -11.93
C ALA A 54 12.82 -15.16 -10.46
N LYS A 55 13.81 -15.56 -9.65
CA LYS A 55 13.96 -15.09 -8.27
C LYS A 55 14.35 -13.62 -8.24
N ILE A 56 15.40 -13.25 -8.99
CA ILE A 56 15.86 -11.86 -9.09
C ILE A 56 14.74 -10.97 -9.62
N GLY A 57 14.01 -11.38 -10.65
CA GLY A 57 12.88 -10.63 -11.19
C GLY A 57 11.78 -10.36 -10.16
N ARG A 58 11.45 -11.34 -9.33
CA ARG A 58 10.47 -11.18 -8.23
C ARG A 58 10.96 -10.20 -7.16
N GLU A 59 12.24 -10.27 -6.80
CA GLU A 59 12.83 -9.37 -5.82
C GLU A 59 12.89 -7.92 -6.34
N ILE A 60 13.24 -7.73 -7.62
CA ILE A 60 13.19 -6.42 -8.29
C ILE A 60 11.77 -5.86 -8.24
N SER A 61 10.79 -6.60 -8.73
CA SER A 61 9.38 -6.17 -8.77
C SER A 61 8.85 -5.84 -7.36
N SER A 62 9.20 -6.64 -6.35
CA SER A 62 8.81 -6.38 -4.96
C SER A 62 9.42 -5.08 -4.41
N ASN A 63 10.70 -4.82 -4.69
CA ASN A 63 11.35 -3.59 -4.25
C ASN A 63 10.82 -2.36 -5.01
N GLU A 64 10.67 -2.45 -6.33
CA GLU A 64 10.10 -1.38 -7.15
C GLU A 64 8.70 -0.98 -6.69
N SER A 65 7.83 -1.96 -6.43
CA SER A 65 6.47 -1.69 -5.96
C SER A 65 6.44 -0.94 -4.62
N LYS A 66 7.32 -1.30 -3.67
CA LYS A 66 7.37 -0.65 -2.36
C LYS A 66 7.96 0.76 -2.43
N ILE A 67 9.01 0.94 -3.26
CA ILE A 67 9.63 2.24 -3.48
C ILE A 67 8.65 3.17 -4.19
N ALA A 68 8.00 2.70 -5.26
CA ALA A 68 7.01 3.48 -6.01
C ALA A 68 5.85 3.94 -5.13
N ALA A 69 5.29 3.04 -4.31
CA ALA A 69 4.21 3.42 -3.39
C ALA A 69 4.62 4.51 -2.41
N TYR A 70 5.85 4.47 -1.89
CA TYR A 70 6.39 5.52 -1.02
C TYR A 70 6.57 6.85 -1.78
N GLU A 71 7.16 6.80 -2.99
CA GLU A 71 7.40 8.00 -3.79
C GLU A 71 6.09 8.66 -4.25
N GLU A 72 5.10 7.86 -4.65
CA GLU A 72 3.76 8.33 -5.00
C GLU A 72 3.06 9.01 -3.82
N SER A 73 3.12 8.42 -2.62
CA SER A 73 2.54 9.02 -1.42
C SER A 73 3.24 10.32 -1.04
N ARG A 74 4.57 10.36 -1.14
CA ARG A 74 5.34 11.58 -0.89
C ARG A 74 4.97 12.69 -1.88
N LYS A 75 4.94 12.34 -3.16
CA LYS A 75 4.55 13.30 -4.21
C LYS A 75 3.13 13.83 -4.00
N ALA A 76 2.19 12.96 -3.59
CA ALA A 76 0.82 13.40 -3.31
C ALA A 76 0.75 14.43 -2.17
N LEU A 77 1.63 14.33 -1.15
CA LEU A 77 1.73 15.35 -0.09
C LEU A 77 2.37 16.65 -0.59
N ASP A 78 3.41 16.56 -1.41
CA ASP A 78 4.05 17.72 -2.04
C ASP A 78 3.03 18.45 -2.94
N ASP A 79 2.33 17.72 -3.82
CA ASP A 79 1.28 18.29 -4.71
C ASP A 79 0.12 18.92 -3.91
N ALA A 80 -0.27 18.32 -2.77
CA ALA A 80 -1.27 18.89 -1.88
C ALA A 80 -0.79 20.18 -1.20
N GLY A 81 0.48 20.26 -0.82
CA GLY A 81 1.11 21.47 -0.30
C GLY A 81 1.08 22.61 -1.31
N GLU A 82 1.47 22.33 -2.56
CA GLU A 82 1.40 23.30 -3.66
C GLU A 82 -0.06 23.74 -3.92
N GLY A 83 -1.02 22.82 -3.83
CA GLY A 83 -2.45 23.13 -3.95
C GLY A 83 -2.96 24.07 -2.87
N ILE A 84 -2.50 23.91 -1.62
CA ILE A 84 -2.85 24.83 -0.51
C ILE A 84 -2.32 26.23 -0.80
N ASP A 85 -1.07 26.35 -1.21
CA ASP A 85 -0.43 27.64 -1.50
C ASP A 85 -1.14 28.34 -2.69
N LEU A 86 -1.50 27.59 -3.72
CA LEU A 86 -2.24 28.11 -4.87
C LEU A 86 -3.61 28.67 -4.46
N ILE A 87 -4.39 27.96 -3.64
CA ILE A 87 -5.71 28.40 -3.17
C ILE A 87 -5.57 29.65 -2.27
N GLU A 88 -4.53 29.69 -1.43
CA GLU A 88 -4.28 30.82 -0.54
C GLU A 88 -3.89 32.09 -1.31
N GLU A 89 -3.09 31.96 -2.37
CA GLU A 89 -2.65 33.06 -3.21
C GLU A 89 -3.73 33.53 -4.18
N SER A 90 -4.48 32.63 -4.81
CA SER A 90 -5.50 32.96 -5.81
C SER A 90 -6.84 33.35 -5.19
N GLY A 91 -7.15 32.83 -4.01
CA GLY A 91 -8.48 32.94 -3.38
C GLY A 91 -9.55 32.10 -4.06
N GLU A 92 -9.17 31.15 -4.94
CA GLU A 92 -10.09 30.27 -5.68
C GLU A 92 -10.57 29.11 -4.79
N GLU A 93 -11.58 29.35 -3.95
CA GLU A 93 -12.15 28.31 -3.06
C GLU A 93 -12.81 27.14 -3.85
N ASP A 94 -13.04 27.29 -5.13
CA ASP A 94 -13.59 26.22 -5.99
C ASP A 94 -12.65 25.02 -6.14
N LEU A 95 -11.35 25.19 -5.87
CA LEU A 95 -10.34 24.13 -5.88
C LEU A 95 -10.30 23.31 -4.57
N VAL A 96 -10.93 23.80 -3.51
CA VAL A 96 -10.94 23.12 -2.19
C VAL A 96 -11.47 21.68 -2.26
N PRO A 97 -12.56 21.36 -2.99
CA PRO A 97 -13.03 19.97 -3.10
C PRO A 97 -12.02 19.02 -3.75
N GLU A 98 -11.23 19.52 -4.71
CA GLU A 98 -10.18 18.73 -5.37
C GLU A 98 -9.01 18.47 -4.41
N LEU A 99 -8.57 19.50 -3.69
CA LEU A 99 -7.57 19.38 -2.64
C LEU A 99 -8.00 18.37 -1.56
N GLU A 100 -9.25 18.44 -1.10
CA GLU A 100 -9.77 17.50 -0.09
C GLU A 100 -9.79 16.07 -0.60
N LYS A 101 -10.11 15.86 -1.87
CA LYS A 101 -10.04 14.53 -2.50
C LYS A 101 -8.60 14.01 -2.57
N MET A 102 -7.64 14.86 -2.93
CA MET A 102 -6.22 14.51 -2.95
C MET A 102 -5.74 14.13 -1.55
N MET A 103 -6.04 14.95 -0.55
CA MET A 103 -5.70 14.70 0.85
C MET A 103 -6.30 13.38 1.36
N SER A 104 -7.58 13.15 1.10
CA SER A 104 -8.26 11.90 1.52
C SER A 104 -7.66 10.66 0.86
N THR A 105 -7.20 10.77 -0.38
CA THR A 105 -6.51 9.67 -1.08
C THR A 105 -5.14 9.43 -0.46
N ALA A 106 -4.35 10.49 -0.25
CA ALA A 106 -3.03 10.39 0.37
C ALA A 106 -3.10 9.82 1.80
N GLU A 107 -4.06 10.25 2.62
CA GLU A 107 -4.31 9.71 3.96
C GLU A 107 -4.53 8.20 3.93
N LYS A 108 -5.37 7.74 2.99
CA LYS A 108 -5.70 6.33 2.85
C LYS A 108 -4.48 5.51 2.40
N ASP A 109 -3.73 5.99 1.42
CA ASP A 109 -2.58 5.28 0.88
C ASP A 109 -1.44 5.20 1.90
N ILE A 110 -1.20 6.26 2.66
CA ILE A 110 -0.22 6.31 3.75
C ILE A 110 -0.63 5.37 4.89
N GLU A 111 -1.92 5.34 5.26
CA GLU A 111 -2.41 4.43 6.29
C GLU A 111 -2.29 2.96 5.86
N GLU A 112 -2.62 2.64 4.60
CA GLU A 112 -2.40 1.30 4.05
C GLU A 112 -0.92 0.92 4.07
N MET A 113 -0.03 1.86 3.74
CA MET A 113 1.42 1.65 3.81
C MET A 113 1.88 1.41 5.25
N ARG A 114 1.37 2.18 6.22
CA ARG A 114 1.65 2.00 7.65
C ARG A 114 1.25 0.62 8.13
N ILE A 115 0.04 0.16 7.77
CA ILE A 115 -0.44 -1.18 8.11
C ILE A 115 0.48 -2.26 7.50
N ARG A 116 0.84 -2.13 6.23
CA ARG A 116 1.76 -3.06 5.56
C ARG A 116 3.15 -3.07 6.21
N ALA A 117 3.61 -1.92 6.72
CA ALA A 117 4.87 -1.81 7.42
C ALA A 117 4.89 -2.54 8.78
N LEU A 118 3.74 -2.77 9.39
CA LEU A 118 3.59 -3.55 10.63
C LEU A 118 3.66 -5.06 10.38
N LEU A 119 3.31 -5.51 9.17
CA LEU A 119 3.30 -6.93 8.79
C LEU A 119 4.70 -7.35 8.33
N ARG A 120 5.54 -7.81 9.27
CA ARG A 120 6.94 -8.21 9.04
C ARG A 120 7.25 -9.64 9.44
N GLY A 121 6.25 -10.41 9.80
CA GLY A 121 6.40 -11.79 10.19
C GLY A 121 6.89 -12.66 9.00
N LYS A 122 7.58 -13.75 9.33
CA LYS A 122 8.13 -14.69 8.35
C LYS A 122 7.09 -15.18 7.33
N TYR A 123 5.82 -15.24 7.74
CA TYR A 123 4.72 -15.80 6.96
C TYR A 123 3.77 -14.74 6.38
N ASP A 124 3.98 -13.45 6.68
CA ASP A 124 3.06 -12.37 6.27
C ASP A 124 3.02 -12.17 4.75
N SER A 125 4.06 -12.61 4.03
CA SER A 125 4.10 -12.64 2.57
C SER A 125 3.60 -13.94 1.96
N SER A 126 3.18 -14.91 2.77
CA SER A 126 2.74 -16.23 2.31
C SER A 126 1.24 -16.21 1.98
N ASN A 127 0.81 -17.18 1.17
CA ASN A 127 -0.62 -17.38 0.93
C ASN A 127 -1.33 -17.79 2.23
N ALA A 128 -2.54 -17.27 2.43
CA ALA A 128 -3.37 -17.62 3.58
C ALA A 128 -4.29 -18.79 3.25
N LEU A 129 -4.43 -19.71 4.20
CA LEU A 129 -5.48 -20.72 4.22
C LEU A 129 -6.49 -20.31 5.29
N MET A 130 -7.75 -20.13 4.88
CA MET A 130 -8.82 -19.73 5.77
C MET A 130 -9.88 -20.84 5.85
N SER A 131 -10.26 -21.21 7.06
CA SER A 131 -11.37 -22.14 7.30
C SER A 131 -12.46 -21.42 8.08
N LEU A 132 -13.70 -21.57 7.65
CA LEU A 132 -14.88 -21.01 8.30
C LEU A 132 -15.76 -22.17 8.79
N HIS A 133 -16.06 -22.21 10.08
CA HIS A 133 -16.85 -23.26 10.68
C HIS A 133 -18.09 -22.65 11.36
N ALA A 134 -19.27 -23.16 10.99
CA ALA A 134 -20.49 -22.84 11.70
C ALA A 134 -20.44 -23.46 13.10
N GLY A 135 -20.74 -22.68 14.14
CA GLY A 135 -20.86 -23.19 15.51
C GLY A 135 -22.18 -23.93 15.76
N ALA A 136 -22.50 -24.18 17.03
CA ALA A 136 -23.68 -24.97 17.46
C ALA A 136 -25.05 -24.23 17.27
N GLY A 137 -25.11 -23.12 16.56
CA GLY A 137 -26.30 -22.28 16.38
C GLY A 137 -27.29 -22.74 15.31
N GLY A 138 -27.18 -23.94 14.78
CA GLY A 138 -28.08 -24.46 13.75
C GLY A 138 -28.04 -23.68 12.43
N THR A 139 -29.19 -23.52 11.76
CA THR A 139 -29.32 -22.87 10.45
C THR A 139 -28.81 -21.42 10.44
N GLU A 140 -29.10 -20.65 11.49
CA GLU A 140 -28.66 -19.26 11.61
C GLU A 140 -27.14 -19.13 11.66
N ALA A 141 -26.45 -20.05 12.34
CA ALA A 141 -24.99 -20.09 12.37
C ALA A 141 -24.40 -20.44 11.00
N CYS A 142 -25.06 -21.30 10.23
CA CYS A 142 -24.67 -21.62 8.86
C CYS A 142 -24.85 -20.40 7.93
N ASP A 143 -25.98 -19.71 8.05
CA ASP A 143 -26.23 -18.48 7.27
C ASP A 143 -25.21 -17.39 7.57
N TRP A 144 -24.88 -17.20 8.84
CA TRP A 144 -23.83 -16.26 9.26
C TRP A 144 -22.46 -16.64 8.71
N CYS A 145 -22.09 -17.91 8.79
CA CYS A 145 -20.85 -18.43 8.22
C CYS A 145 -20.75 -18.16 6.71
N GLN A 146 -21.84 -18.36 5.98
CA GLN A 146 -21.93 -18.07 4.55
C GLN A 146 -21.82 -16.55 4.25
N MET A 147 -22.38 -15.71 5.11
CA MET A 147 -22.21 -14.26 5.00
C MET A 147 -20.74 -13.84 5.17
N LEU A 148 -20.04 -14.38 6.17
CA LEU A 148 -18.61 -14.14 6.39
C LEU A 148 -17.77 -14.65 5.21
N TYR A 149 -18.06 -15.83 4.68
CA TYR A 149 -17.39 -16.34 3.49
C TYR A 149 -17.48 -15.36 2.33
N ARG A 150 -18.69 -14.91 2.00
CA ARG A 150 -18.90 -13.90 0.94
C ARG A 150 -18.17 -12.58 1.21
N MET A 151 -18.14 -12.14 2.46
CA MET A 151 -17.41 -10.93 2.87
C MET A 151 -15.91 -11.06 2.59
N TYR A 152 -15.31 -12.17 3.00
CA TYR A 152 -13.88 -12.41 2.80
C TYR A 152 -13.51 -12.61 1.32
N CYS A 153 -14.34 -13.30 0.54
CA CYS A 153 -14.14 -13.42 -0.91
C CYS A 153 -14.14 -12.05 -1.59
N ARG A 154 -15.11 -11.18 -1.28
CA ARG A 154 -15.17 -9.83 -1.83
C ARG A 154 -14.00 -8.96 -1.40
N TYR A 155 -13.57 -9.09 -0.14
CA TYR A 155 -12.38 -8.41 0.34
C TYR A 155 -11.13 -8.83 -0.44
N ALA A 156 -10.96 -10.14 -0.62
CA ALA A 156 -9.83 -10.70 -1.35
C ALA A 156 -9.80 -10.22 -2.81
N GLU A 157 -10.95 -10.27 -3.52
CA GLU A 157 -11.09 -9.76 -4.88
C GLU A 157 -10.75 -8.28 -4.98
N LYS A 158 -11.30 -7.47 -4.06
CA LYS A 158 -11.01 -6.02 -4.00
C LYS A 158 -9.53 -5.71 -3.73
N SER A 159 -8.88 -6.58 -2.96
CA SER A 159 -7.45 -6.45 -2.61
C SER A 159 -6.51 -7.12 -3.63
N GLY A 160 -7.05 -7.62 -4.77
CA GLY A 160 -6.26 -8.24 -5.83
C GLY A 160 -5.75 -9.66 -5.52
N TYR A 161 -6.27 -10.31 -4.48
CA TYR A 161 -5.94 -11.68 -4.16
C TYR A 161 -6.75 -12.67 -5.00
N LYS A 162 -6.10 -13.76 -5.38
CA LYS A 162 -6.78 -14.89 -6.02
C LYS A 162 -7.37 -15.82 -4.97
N VAL A 163 -8.68 -16.00 -5.00
CA VAL A 163 -9.39 -16.94 -4.13
C VAL A 163 -9.55 -18.27 -4.84
N THR A 164 -9.26 -19.36 -4.13
CA THR A 164 -9.50 -20.73 -4.61
C THR A 164 -10.20 -21.46 -3.49
N GLU A 165 -11.40 -21.97 -3.76
CA GLU A 165 -12.13 -22.86 -2.85
C GLU A 165 -11.52 -24.25 -2.92
N ILE A 166 -11.29 -24.86 -1.76
CA ILE A 166 -10.63 -26.16 -1.67
C ILE A 166 -11.65 -27.27 -1.36
N ASP A 167 -12.74 -26.96 -0.63
CA ASP A 167 -13.86 -27.86 -0.29
C ASP A 167 -15.20 -27.17 -0.53
#